data_c280b50cc26bed9238129da7ce0c41f2
#
_entry.id   c280b50cc26bed9238129da7ce0c41f2
#
_cell.length_a   1.000
_cell.length_b   1.000
_cell.length_c   1.000
_cell.angle_alpha   90.00
_cell.angle_beta   90.00
_cell.angle_gamma   90.00
#
_symmetry.space_group_name_H-M   'P 1'
#
loop_
_entity.id
_entity.type
_entity.pdbx_description
1 polymer ?
#
loop_
_entity_poly.entity_id
_entity_poly.type
_entity_poly.pdbx_seq_one_letter_code
_entity_poly.pdbx_strand_id
1 'polypeptide(L)'
;NDSKKNRTKARGYLYRKANDLFFRCHNCAKSTTFGNFLKDLDTNAYKQYALERYSNGETGHHNYQKPDFSDLQGNAFAHFANTTSAKTWDKINLESIEKLPEGHYARDYIKNRKIPQKYWNEVYYTPKFKDFLDAEFPDHGKEEVPNDDRIILLYTNEKGEVTNIAGRALSESKIRYITIKVSDEKKLFGMHRVRKQEKIYVLEGQFDSYFLPNAVASGDSNLGSVADSLENCDCVLVYDNEPRNKDIVKQIEKSVDKGYKICLFPDTVNGKDVNDMIQNGLTMDEIKVIIDSNTFSGLTAKLKFTHWKRC
;
A
#
# COMPACT_ATOMS: atom_id res chain seq x y z
N ASN A 1 -20.86 -18.27 11.74
CA ASN A 1 -20.96 -18.33 13.21
C ASN A 1 -19.99 -17.35 13.81
N ASP A 2 -20.48 -16.14 14.02
CA ASP A 2 -19.73 -15.13 14.75
C ASP A 2 -19.53 -15.55 16.21
N SER A 3 -18.43 -15.09 16.78
CA SER A 3 -17.91 -15.60 18.04
C SER A 3 -19.01 -15.77 19.10
N LYS A 4 -19.08 -16.95 19.70
CA LYS A 4 -19.94 -17.23 20.86
C LYS A 4 -19.76 -16.25 22.02
N LYS A 5 -18.65 -15.47 22.03
CA LYS A 5 -18.28 -14.53 23.11
C LYS A 5 -18.82 -13.10 22.92
N ASN A 6 -19.23 -12.70 21.70
CA ASN A 6 -19.75 -11.34 21.49
C ASN A 6 -20.75 -11.32 20.33
N ARG A 7 -22.04 -11.41 20.65
CA ARG A 7 -23.15 -11.45 19.69
C ARG A 7 -23.47 -10.11 19.02
N THR A 8 -22.94 -9.02 19.51
CA THR A 8 -23.22 -7.67 19.00
C THR A 8 -22.16 -7.14 18.03
N LYS A 9 -21.02 -7.84 17.90
CA LYS A 9 -19.94 -7.41 17.02
C LYS A 9 -20.08 -8.06 15.64
N ALA A 10 -20.72 -7.34 14.71
CA ALA A 10 -20.78 -7.75 13.31
C ALA A 10 -19.36 -7.84 12.72
N ARG A 11 -19.03 -8.97 12.08
CA ARG A 11 -17.72 -9.22 11.45
C ARG A 11 -17.84 -9.59 9.97
N GLY A 12 -19.06 -9.78 9.49
CA GLY A 12 -19.37 -9.92 8.08
C GLY A 12 -19.81 -8.59 7.49
N TYR A 13 -19.36 -8.30 6.27
CA TYR A 13 -19.75 -7.09 5.55
C TYR A 13 -19.93 -7.39 4.06
N LEU A 14 -20.77 -6.59 3.42
CA LEU A 14 -20.99 -6.59 1.99
C LEU A 14 -20.21 -5.44 1.37
N TYR A 15 -19.59 -5.67 0.22
CA TYR A 15 -18.87 -4.65 -0.52
C TYR A 15 -19.05 -4.85 -2.03
N ARG A 16 -18.98 -3.76 -2.78
CA ARG A 16 -19.01 -3.80 -4.25
C ARG A 16 -17.61 -3.98 -4.81
N LYS A 17 -17.52 -4.81 -5.87
CA LYS A 17 -16.32 -4.92 -6.70
C LYS A 17 -16.76 -5.06 -8.14
N ALA A 18 -16.43 -4.08 -8.97
CA ALA A 18 -17.02 -3.91 -10.31
C ALA A 18 -18.57 -3.84 -10.21
N ASN A 19 -19.29 -4.57 -11.04
CA ASN A 19 -20.76 -4.58 -11.06
C ASN A 19 -21.38 -5.61 -10.09
N ASP A 20 -20.56 -6.28 -9.27
CA ASP A 20 -21.03 -7.33 -8.37
C ASP A 20 -20.88 -6.97 -6.89
N LEU A 21 -21.76 -7.58 -6.07
CA LEU A 21 -21.72 -7.52 -4.63
C LEU A 21 -21.04 -8.76 -4.06
N PHE A 22 -20.17 -8.57 -3.08
CA PHE A 22 -19.44 -9.64 -2.40
C PHE A 22 -19.67 -9.58 -0.89
N PHE A 23 -19.62 -10.74 -0.26
CA PHE A 23 -19.60 -10.90 1.20
C PHE A 23 -18.21 -11.31 1.66
N ARG A 24 -17.74 -10.72 2.76
CA ARG A 24 -16.53 -11.16 3.47
C ARG A 24 -16.72 -11.14 4.97
N CYS A 25 -16.21 -12.16 5.64
CA CYS A 25 -16.18 -12.24 7.10
C CYS A 25 -14.75 -12.12 7.62
N HIS A 26 -14.50 -11.15 8.49
CA HIS A 26 -13.18 -10.96 9.11
C HIS A 26 -12.81 -12.06 10.12
N ASN A 27 -13.80 -12.80 10.63
CA ASN A 27 -13.53 -13.80 11.66
C ASN A 27 -13.09 -15.17 11.10
N CYS A 28 -13.72 -15.60 9.99
CA CYS A 28 -13.43 -16.90 9.39
C CYS A 28 -12.82 -16.79 7.99
N ALA A 29 -12.49 -15.57 7.55
CA ALA A 29 -11.95 -15.25 6.23
C ALA A 29 -12.82 -15.72 5.04
N LYS A 30 -14.05 -16.20 5.28
CA LYS A 30 -14.98 -16.60 4.20
C LYS A 30 -15.24 -15.37 3.33
N SER A 31 -14.94 -15.51 2.03
CA SER A 31 -15.26 -14.52 1.00
C SER A 31 -16.01 -15.23 -0.11
N THR A 32 -17.13 -14.65 -0.56
CA THR A 32 -17.98 -15.25 -1.59
C THR A 32 -18.79 -14.17 -2.31
N THR A 33 -19.32 -14.48 -3.50
CA THR A 33 -20.26 -13.59 -4.18
C THR A 33 -21.55 -13.44 -3.37
N PHE A 34 -22.28 -12.34 -3.55
CA PHE A 34 -23.52 -12.10 -2.84
C PHE A 34 -24.58 -13.17 -3.16
N GLY A 35 -24.62 -13.64 -4.41
CA GLY A 35 -25.51 -14.74 -4.80
C GLY A 35 -25.23 -16.04 -4.00
N ASN A 36 -23.96 -16.44 -3.87
CA ASN A 36 -23.59 -17.60 -3.07
C ASN A 36 -23.85 -17.39 -1.57
N PHE A 37 -23.66 -16.17 -1.08
CA PHE A 37 -23.99 -15.81 0.30
C PHE A 37 -25.49 -15.94 0.57
N LEU A 38 -26.34 -15.46 -0.34
CA LEU A 38 -27.80 -15.63 -0.24
C LEU A 38 -28.21 -17.09 -0.30
N LYS A 39 -27.58 -17.86 -1.20
CA LYS A 39 -27.87 -19.31 -1.32
C LYS A 39 -27.60 -20.09 -0.03
N ASP A 40 -26.55 -19.67 0.70
CA ASP A 40 -26.19 -20.27 2.00
C ASP A 40 -27.16 -19.84 3.14
N LEU A 41 -27.81 -18.67 3.02
CA LEU A 41 -28.68 -18.10 4.04
C LEU A 41 -30.16 -18.44 3.81
N ASP A 42 -30.64 -18.19 2.59
CA ASP A 42 -32.04 -18.34 2.20
C ASP A 42 -32.16 -18.60 0.70
N THR A 43 -32.56 -19.81 0.37
CA THR A 43 -32.72 -20.24 -1.03
C THR A 43 -33.79 -19.45 -1.79
N ASN A 44 -34.82 -18.95 -1.10
CA ASN A 44 -35.86 -18.14 -1.75
C ASN A 44 -35.37 -16.73 -2.08
N ALA A 45 -34.64 -16.11 -1.16
CA ALA A 45 -33.97 -14.84 -1.41
C ALA A 45 -32.95 -14.95 -2.54
N TYR A 46 -32.21 -16.06 -2.63
CA TYR A 46 -31.34 -16.35 -3.78
C TYR A 46 -32.09 -16.44 -5.10
N LYS A 47 -33.23 -17.15 -5.14
CA LYS A 47 -34.04 -17.26 -6.37
C LYS A 47 -34.56 -15.91 -6.84
N GLN A 48 -35.02 -15.07 -5.91
CA GLN A 48 -35.50 -13.74 -6.22
C GLN A 48 -34.35 -12.86 -6.76
N TYR A 49 -33.21 -12.85 -6.11
CA TYR A 49 -32.01 -12.15 -6.54
C TYR A 49 -31.52 -12.59 -7.94
N ALA A 50 -31.55 -13.90 -8.21
CA ALA A 50 -31.17 -14.45 -9.50
C ALA A 50 -32.16 -14.04 -10.61
N LEU A 51 -33.46 -14.01 -10.29
CA LEU A 51 -34.51 -13.58 -11.22
C LEU A 51 -34.38 -12.08 -11.54
N GLU A 52 -34.14 -11.23 -10.54
CA GLU A 52 -33.91 -9.79 -10.74
C GLU A 52 -32.69 -9.53 -11.62
N ARG A 53 -31.58 -10.20 -11.38
CA ARG A 53 -30.39 -10.10 -12.22
C ARG A 53 -30.63 -10.56 -13.64
N TYR A 54 -31.40 -11.63 -13.81
CA TYR A 54 -31.76 -12.11 -15.15
C TYR A 54 -32.65 -11.10 -15.90
N SER A 55 -33.66 -10.52 -15.25
CA SER A 55 -34.54 -9.51 -15.83
C SER A 55 -33.80 -8.22 -16.19
N ASN A 56 -32.73 -7.90 -15.47
CA ASN A 56 -31.87 -6.73 -15.72
C ASN A 56 -30.73 -7.02 -16.71
N GLY A 57 -30.67 -8.22 -17.32
CA GLY A 57 -29.61 -8.61 -18.24
C GLY A 57 -28.23 -8.81 -17.64
N GLU A 58 -28.13 -8.95 -16.30
CA GLU A 58 -26.87 -9.04 -15.57
C GLU A 58 -26.34 -10.48 -15.39
N THR A 59 -26.97 -11.47 -16.04
CA THR A 59 -26.58 -12.89 -15.95
C THR A 59 -25.73 -13.33 -17.13
N GLY A 60 -24.48 -13.69 -16.90
CA GLY A 60 -23.59 -14.34 -17.87
C GLY A 60 -22.13 -13.89 -17.71
N HIS A 61 -21.22 -14.86 -17.76
CA HIS A 61 -19.78 -14.62 -17.61
C HIS A 61 -19.12 -13.86 -18.80
N HIS A 62 -19.89 -13.47 -19.85
CA HIS A 62 -19.32 -12.99 -21.11
C HIS A 62 -19.93 -11.72 -21.71
N ASN A 63 -20.86 -11.04 -21.04
CA ASN A 63 -21.38 -9.77 -21.55
C ASN A 63 -20.93 -8.58 -20.71
N TYR A 64 -19.61 -8.34 -20.68
CA TYR A 64 -19.09 -7.00 -20.42
C TYR A 64 -19.23 -6.20 -21.72
N GLN A 65 -20.42 -5.71 -22.02
CA GLN A 65 -20.54 -4.56 -22.90
C GLN A 65 -20.09 -3.35 -22.09
N LYS A 66 -18.97 -2.75 -22.50
CA LYS A 66 -18.61 -1.41 -22.04
C LYS A 66 -19.87 -0.56 -22.23
N PRO A 67 -20.39 0.12 -21.19
CA PRO A 67 -21.49 1.05 -21.39
C PRO A 67 -21.10 2.02 -22.49
N ASP A 68 -21.92 2.11 -23.55
CA ASP A 68 -21.74 3.11 -24.57
C ASP A 68 -22.25 4.43 -24.00
N PHE A 69 -21.36 5.34 -23.73
CA PHE A 69 -21.65 6.68 -23.22
C PHE A 69 -21.81 7.71 -24.33
N SER A 70 -21.93 7.29 -25.60
CA SER A 70 -22.05 8.21 -26.75
C SER A 70 -23.29 9.10 -26.71
N ASP A 71 -24.38 8.67 -26.03
CA ASP A 71 -25.62 9.43 -25.89
C ASP A 71 -25.66 10.46 -24.75
N LEU A 72 -24.60 10.54 -23.92
CA LEU A 72 -24.48 11.53 -22.85
C LEU A 72 -23.67 12.77 -23.27
N GLN A 73 -23.94 13.26 -24.51
CA GLN A 73 -23.50 14.61 -24.88
C GLN A 73 -24.47 15.66 -24.31
N GLY A 74 -24.29 16.00 -23.07
CA GLY A 74 -24.99 17.10 -22.44
C GLY A 74 -24.66 17.25 -20.98
N ASN A 75 -23.82 18.23 -20.67
CA ASN A 75 -23.63 18.96 -19.40
C ASN A 75 -23.64 18.23 -18.04
N ALA A 76 -23.97 16.95 -17.96
CA ALA A 76 -23.90 16.20 -16.69
C ALA A 76 -22.48 15.75 -16.33
N PHE A 77 -21.58 15.63 -17.32
CA PHE A 77 -20.15 15.28 -17.08
C PHE A 77 -19.26 16.49 -16.79
N ALA A 78 -19.72 17.71 -17.00
CA ALA A 78 -18.94 18.89 -16.61
C ALA A 78 -18.74 19.04 -15.09
N HIS A 79 -19.58 18.36 -14.28
CA HIS A 79 -19.41 18.30 -12.83
C HIS A 79 -18.47 17.17 -12.36
N PHE A 80 -18.18 16.15 -13.20
CA PHE A 80 -17.21 15.10 -12.89
C PHE A 80 -15.86 15.30 -13.59
N ALA A 81 -15.79 16.23 -14.51
CA ALA A 81 -14.55 16.65 -15.17
C ALA A 81 -13.92 17.89 -14.49
N ASN A 82 -14.26 18.16 -13.24
CA ASN A 82 -13.30 18.82 -12.36
C ASN A 82 -12.20 17.79 -12.08
N THR A 83 -11.38 17.54 -13.08
CA THR A 83 -9.99 17.17 -12.88
C THR A 83 -9.42 18.26 -11.99
N THR A 84 -9.43 18.07 -10.68
CA THR A 84 -8.45 18.70 -9.81
C THR A 84 -7.13 18.42 -10.50
N SER A 85 -6.51 19.47 -11.09
CA SER A 85 -5.25 19.31 -11.81
C SER A 85 -4.33 18.64 -10.81
N ALA A 86 -3.79 17.46 -11.18
CA ALA A 86 -2.99 16.65 -10.28
C ALA A 86 -1.92 17.56 -9.65
N LYS A 87 -1.98 17.72 -8.32
CA LYS A 87 -1.05 18.60 -7.60
C LYS A 87 0.33 17.96 -7.62
N THR A 88 1.32 18.71 -8.07
CA THR A 88 2.72 18.31 -7.94
C THR A 88 3.22 18.63 -6.53
N TRP A 89 4.16 17.83 -6.05
CA TRP A 89 4.65 17.90 -4.66
C TRP A 89 5.20 19.29 -4.27
N ASP A 90 5.78 20.04 -5.22
CA ASP A 90 6.33 21.36 -5.04
C ASP A 90 5.28 22.47 -4.81
N LYS A 91 4.00 22.18 -5.14
CA LYS A 91 2.87 23.10 -4.96
C LYS A 91 2.08 22.85 -3.68
N ILE A 92 2.48 21.86 -2.87
CA ILE A 92 1.80 21.53 -1.63
C ILE A 92 2.37 22.40 -0.51
N ASN A 93 1.47 23.03 0.23
CA ASN A 93 1.85 23.86 1.38
C ASN A 93 2.13 22.98 2.60
N LEU A 94 3.32 22.38 2.64
CA LEU A 94 3.83 21.60 3.76
C LEU A 94 5.26 22.01 4.09
N GLU A 95 5.55 22.04 5.38
CA GLU A 95 6.91 22.30 5.85
C GLU A 95 7.72 20.99 5.85
N SER A 96 8.86 20.99 5.15
CA SER A 96 9.75 19.83 5.17
C SER A 96 10.53 19.73 6.48
N ILE A 97 10.93 18.53 6.85
CA ILE A 97 11.74 18.27 8.04
C ILE A 97 13.06 19.06 8.02
N GLU A 98 13.60 19.31 6.84
CA GLU A 98 14.82 20.10 6.68
C GLU A 98 14.67 21.54 7.19
N LYS A 99 13.49 22.15 6.99
CA LYS A 99 13.18 23.52 7.38
C LYS A 99 12.81 23.69 8.85
N LEU A 100 12.43 22.61 9.52
CA LEU A 100 12.09 22.67 10.96
C LEU A 100 13.33 23.06 11.80
N PRO A 101 13.13 23.83 12.87
CA PRO A 101 14.23 24.23 13.74
C PRO A 101 14.88 23.02 14.44
N GLU A 102 16.13 23.18 14.85
CA GLU A 102 16.79 22.18 15.70
C GLU A 102 16.03 22.01 17.02
N GLY A 103 15.91 20.77 17.49
CA GLY A 103 15.14 20.41 18.69
C GLY A 103 13.63 20.30 18.45
N HIS A 104 13.15 20.51 17.21
CA HIS A 104 11.75 20.20 16.90
C HIS A 104 11.55 18.68 16.92
N TYR A 105 10.59 18.17 17.69
CA TYR A 105 10.40 16.73 17.93
C TYR A 105 10.17 15.90 16.68
N ALA A 106 9.52 16.46 15.63
CA ALA A 106 9.35 15.79 14.34
C ALA A 106 10.70 15.62 13.61
N ARG A 107 11.58 16.64 13.70
CA ARG A 107 12.94 16.58 13.16
C ARG A 107 13.78 15.57 13.91
N ASP A 108 13.70 15.57 15.25
CA ASP A 108 14.40 14.62 16.10
C ASP A 108 13.92 13.18 15.84
N TYR A 109 12.62 12.99 15.60
CA TYR A 109 12.07 11.69 15.22
C TYR A 109 12.73 11.13 13.93
N ILE A 110 12.88 11.94 12.89
CA ILE A 110 13.51 11.54 11.62
C ILE A 110 15.01 11.32 11.80
N LYS A 111 15.67 12.18 12.58
CA LYS A 111 17.09 12.04 12.96
C LYS A 111 17.34 10.73 13.73
N ASN A 112 16.50 10.42 14.70
CA ASN A 112 16.62 9.19 15.51
C ASN A 112 16.39 7.92 14.68
N ARG A 113 15.58 8.01 13.62
CA ARG A 113 15.44 6.94 12.61
C ARG A 113 16.63 6.83 11.67
N LYS A 114 17.63 7.70 11.81
CA LYS A 114 18.82 7.78 10.95
C LYS A 114 18.50 7.99 9.46
N ILE A 115 17.34 8.57 9.14
CA ILE A 115 17.00 8.89 7.74
C ILE A 115 18.07 9.83 7.18
N PRO A 116 18.67 9.51 6.01
CA PRO A 116 19.73 10.33 5.44
C PRO A 116 19.27 11.76 5.18
N GLN A 117 20.06 12.75 5.59
CA GLN A 117 19.70 14.17 5.53
C GLN A 117 19.32 14.63 4.11
N LYS A 118 19.92 14.05 3.08
CA LYS A 118 19.59 14.36 1.67
C LYS A 118 18.12 14.13 1.29
N TYR A 119 17.35 13.40 2.12
CA TYR A 119 15.91 13.13 1.92
C TYR A 119 15.01 13.92 2.85
N TRP A 120 15.55 14.78 3.74
CA TRP A 120 14.73 15.53 4.68
C TRP A 120 13.83 16.57 4.03
N ASN A 121 14.17 17.00 2.81
CA ASN A 121 13.31 17.84 1.98
C ASN A 121 12.10 17.10 1.36
N GLU A 122 12.09 15.77 1.37
CA GLU A 122 11.00 14.93 0.88
C GLU A 122 10.11 14.37 2.01
N VAL A 123 10.47 14.63 3.26
CA VAL A 123 9.71 14.24 4.45
C VAL A 123 9.12 15.51 5.03
N TYR A 124 7.81 15.51 5.26
CA TYR A 124 7.11 16.69 5.72
C TYR A 124 6.48 16.49 7.07
N TYR A 125 6.05 17.58 7.68
CA TYR A 125 5.37 17.61 8.96
C TYR A 125 4.12 18.47 8.87
N THR A 126 3.06 18.05 9.55
CA THR A 126 1.89 18.87 9.84
C THR A 126 1.45 18.68 11.28
N PRO A 127 1.12 19.75 12.03
CA PRO A 127 0.55 19.64 13.36
C PRO A 127 -0.92 19.21 13.35
N LYS A 128 -1.61 19.33 12.19
CA LYS A 128 -3.04 19.09 12.03
C LYS A 128 -3.32 18.41 10.69
N PHE A 129 -3.34 17.08 10.72
CA PHE A 129 -3.40 16.28 9.51
C PHE A 129 -4.71 16.45 8.73
N LYS A 130 -5.85 16.49 9.43
CA LYS A 130 -7.15 16.69 8.76
C LYS A 130 -7.24 18.06 8.11
N ASP A 131 -6.88 19.12 8.84
CA ASP A 131 -6.92 20.49 8.30
C ASP A 131 -6.05 20.63 7.04
N PHE A 132 -4.87 19.99 7.04
CA PHE A 132 -4.00 19.91 5.88
C PHE A 132 -4.68 19.20 4.69
N LEU A 133 -5.28 18.04 4.93
CA LEU A 133 -5.95 17.28 3.86
C LEU A 133 -7.12 18.05 3.28
N ASP A 134 -7.97 18.63 4.12
CA ASP A 134 -9.15 19.39 3.69
C ASP A 134 -8.75 20.62 2.86
N ALA A 135 -7.62 21.26 3.20
CA ALA A 135 -7.11 22.43 2.48
C ALA A 135 -6.45 22.08 1.13
N GLU A 136 -5.63 21.02 1.13
CA GLU A 136 -4.81 20.69 -0.04
C GLU A 136 -5.49 19.68 -0.99
N PHE A 137 -6.35 18.81 -0.45
CA PHE A 137 -7.00 17.71 -1.16
C PHE A 137 -8.47 17.57 -0.73
N PRO A 138 -9.33 18.56 -0.97
CA PRO A 138 -10.72 18.59 -0.46
C PRO A 138 -11.54 17.36 -0.88
N ASP A 139 -11.23 16.79 -2.04
CA ASP A 139 -11.92 15.62 -2.61
C ASP A 139 -11.31 14.27 -2.16
N HIS A 140 -10.54 14.23 -1.06
CA HIS A 140 -9.87 13.00 -0.60
C HIS A 140 -10.83 11.88 -0.15
N GLY A 141 -12.14 12.15 -0.03
CA GLY A 141 -13.19 11.15 0.16
C GLY A 141 -13.20 10.41 1.51
N LYS A 142 -12.45 10.88 2.52
CA LYS A 142 -12.46 10.31 3.87
C LYS A 142 -12.95 11.33 4.89
N GLU A 143 -14.14 11.11 5.43
CA GLU A 143 -14.75 11.98 6.42
C GLU A 143 -14.11 11.87 7.82
N GLU A 144 -13.75 10.64 8.23
CA GLU A 144 -13.19 10.37 9.56
C GLU A 144 -11.65 10.24 9.49
N VAL A 145 -10.96 11.37 9.48
CA VAL A 145 -9.50 11.44 9.55
C VAL A 145 -9.11 12.12 10.88
N PRO A 146 -8.17 11.53 11.66
CA PRO A 146 -7.66 12.20 12.87
C PRO A 146 -6.98 13.52 12.54
N ASN A 147 -7.27 14.57 13.33
CA ASN A 147 -6.64 15.87 13.19
C ASN A 147 -5.48 16.02 14.17
N ASP A 148 -4.57 15.08 14.12
CA ASP A 148 -3.37 14.97 14.94
C ASP A 148 -2.09 15.36 14.18
N ASP A 149 -0.99 15.45 14.92
CA ASP A 149 0.33 15.77 14.35
C ASP A 149 0.97 14.55 13.67
N ARG A 150 1.46 14.75 12.44
CA ARG A 150 2.01 13.65 11.65
C ARG A 150 3.24 14.02 10.84
N ILE A 151 4.11 13.03 10.68
CA ILE A 151 5.04 12.97 9.55
C ILE A 151 4.25 12.61 8.31
N ILE A 152 4.46 13.36 7.24
CA ILE A 152 3.80 13.17 5.95
C ILE A 152 4.82 12.71 4.92
N LEU A 153 4.46 11.66 4.19
CA LEU A 153 5.21 11.12 3.05
C LEU A 153 4.30 11.16 1.83
N LEU A 154 4.72 11.86 0.78
CA LEU A 154 3.97 12.01 -0.45
C LEU A 154 4.39 10.93 -1.44
N TYR A 155 3.43 10.15 -1.90
CA TYR A 155 3.62 9.25 -3.04
C TYR A 155 3.43 10.06 -4.30
N THR A 156 4.37 9.99 -5.20
CA THR A 156 4.31 10.72 -6.46
C THR A 156 4.54 9.77 -7.64
N ASN A 157 3.92 10.07 -8.75
CA ASN A 157 4.23 9.41 -10.02
C ASN A 157 5.54 9.98 -10.62
N GLU A 158 5.92 9.50 -11.80
CA GLU A 158 7.13 9.93 -12.51
C GLU A 158 7.14 11.42 -12.87
N LYS A 159 5.98 12.07 -12.93
CA LYS A 159 5.83 13.50 -13.20
C LYS A 159 5.88 14.37 -11.94
N GLY A 160 6.00 13.75 -10.77
CA GLY A 160 5.95 14.43 -9.49
C GLY A 160 4.53 14.78 -9.01
N GLU A 161 3.49 14.27 -9.65
CA GLU A 161 2.10 14.45 -9.25
C GLU A 161 1.78 13.54 -8.06
N VAL A 162 1.12 14.07 -7.01
CA VAL A 162 0.81 13.32 -5.80
C VAL A 162 -0.33 12.35 -6.05
N THR A 163 -0.07 11.09 -5.73
CA THR A 163 -1.02 9.99 -5.93
C THR A 163 -1.63 9.50 -4.61
N ASN A 164 -0.82 9.49 -3.56
CA ASN A 164 -1.25 9.10 -2.22
C ASN A 164 -0.47 9.91 -1.17
N ILE A 165 -1.06 10.02 0.02
CA ILE A 165 -0.47 10.71 1.17
C ILE A 165 -0.43 9.74 2.33
N ALA A 166 0.77 9.41 2.82
CA ALA A 166 0.91 8.65 4.05
C ALA A 166 1.16 9.59 5.23
N GLY A 167 0.40 9.41 6.30
CA GLY A 167 0.54 10.13 7.55
C GLY A 167 0.91 9.18 8.70
N ARG A 168 2.07 9.40 9.34
CA ARG A 168 2.47 8.68 10.56
C ARG A 168 2.28 9.59 11.77
N ALA A 169 1.43 9.21 12.70
CA ALA A 169 1.23 9.94 13.95
C ALA A 169 2.52 9.96 14.79
N LEU A 170 2.86 11.13 15.33
CA LEU A 170 3.96 11.34 16.25
C LEU A 170 3.52 11.25 17.69
N SER A 171 2.32 11.74 17.98
CA SER A 171 1.66 11.61 19.27
C SER A 171 0.84 10.32 19.38
N GLU A 172 0.26 10.08 20.54
CA GLU A 172 -0.66 8.97 20.76
C GLU A 172 -1.92 9.14 19.90
N SER A 173 -2.18 8.20 19.02
CA SER A 173 -3.29 8.24 18.07
C SER A 173 -3.92 6.87 17.90
N LYS A 174 -5.26 6.84 17.73
CA LYS A 174 -6.02 5.62 17.42
C LYS A 174 -5.56 4.97 16.10
N ILE A 175 -5.07 5.77 15.17
CA ILE A 175 -4.60 5.33 13.85
C ILE A 175 -3.15 5.80 13.68
N ARG A 176 -2.22 4.92 14.03
CA ARG A 176 -0.77 5.22 13.95
C ARG A 176 -0.29 5.51 12.53
N TYR A 177 -0.80 4.77 11.55
CA TYR A 177 -0.50 4.94 10.13
C TYR A 177 -1.79 5.08 9.35
N ILE A 178 -1.84 6.05 8.47
CA ILE A 178 -2.96 6.25 7.56
C ILE A 178 -2.42 6.57 6.16
N THR A 179 -3.04 6.00 5.13
CA THR A 179 -2.76 6.37 3.75
C THR A 179 -4.06 6.85 3.10
N ILE A 180 -4.00 8.04 2.53
CA ILE A 180 -5.07 8.68 1.80
C ILE A 180 -4.76 8.57 0.31
N LYS A 181 -5.69 8.02 -0.45
CA LYS A 181 -5.62 7.97 -1.91
C LYS A 181 -6.17 9.27 -2.46
N VAL A 182 -5.43 9.94 -3.34
CA VAL A 182 -5.86 11.20 -3.98
C VAL A 182 -5.90 11.11 -5.51
N SER A 183 -5.43 10.00 -6.08
CA SER A 183 -5.60 9.67 -7.51
C SER A 183 -5.85 8.17 -7.71
N ASP A 184 -6.25 7.77 -8.92
CA ASP A 184 -6.48 6.34 -9.24
C ASP A 184 -5.19 5.59 -9.61
N GLU A 185 -4.06 6.25 -9.58
CA GLU A 185 -2.77 5.64 -9.85
C GLU A 185 -2.35 4.64 -8.76
N LYS A 186 -1.40 3.78 -9.11
CA LYS A 186 -0.85 2.80 -8.17
C LYS A 186 -0.10 3.49 -7.02
N LYS A 187 -0.29 2.94 -5.83
CA LYS A 187 0.41 3.40 -4.62
C LYS A 187 1.86 2.95 -4.65
N LEU A 188 2.77 3.81 -5.13
CA LEU A 188 4.21 3.57 -5.19
C LEU A 188 4.97 4.75 -4.63
N PHE A 189 5.65 4.54 -3.51
CA PHE A 189 6.48 5.58 -2.89
C PHE A 189 7.86 5.62 -3.52
N GLY A 190 8.35 6.81 -3.83
CA GLY A 190 9.70 7.01 -4.35
C GLY A 190 9.84 6.91 -5.88
N MET A 191 8.73 6.85 -6.64
CA MET A 191 8.78 6.72 -8.11
C MET A 191 9.53 7.86 -8.81
N HIS A 192 9.46 9.08 -8.28
CA HIS A 192 10.21 10.23 -8.82
C HIS A 192 11.73 10.08 -8.75
N ARG A 193 12.24 9.12 -7.95
CA ARG A 193 13.67 8.84 -7.79
C ARG A 193 14.15 7.64 -8.61
N VAL A 194 13.22 6.90 -9.24
CA VAL A 194 13.53 5.63 -9.90
C VAL A 194 14.26 5.85 -11.23
N ARG A 195 15.34 5.13 -11.38
CA ARG A 195 16.06 4.93 -12.65
C ARG A 195 15.77 3.53 -13.17
N LYS A 196 14.89 3.40 -14.16
CA LYS A 196 14.37 2.12 -14.67
C LYS A 196 15.43 1.23 -15.30
N GLN A 197 16.57 1.79 -15.71
CA GLN A 197 17.70 1.07 -16.31
C GLN A 197 18.60 0.40 -15.28
N GLU A 198 18.43 0.73 -14.00
CA GLU A 198 19.20 0.18 -12.90
C GLU A 198 18.33 -0.80 -12.08
N LYS A 199 18.99 -1.65 -11.29
CA LYS A 199 18.32 -2.52 -10.32
C LYS A 199 17.43 -1.68 -9.38
N ILE A 200 16.17 -2.09 -9.22
CA ILE A 200 15.20 -1.44 -8.34
C ILE A 200 14.95 -2.33 -7.12
N TYR A 201 15.14 -1.80 -5.93
CA TYR A 201 14.76 -2.47 -4.69
C TYR A 201 13.32 -2.10 -4.34
N VAL A 202 12.47 -3.11 -4.16
CA VAL A 202 11.07 -2.96 -3.81
C VAL A 202 10.86 -3.38 -2.37
N LEU A 203 10.47 -2.44 -1.48
CA LEU A 203 10.31 -2.65 -0.04
C LEU A 203 8.86 -2.46 0.41
N GLU A 204 8.56 -2.86 1.66
CA GLU A 204 7.25 -2.61 2.28
C GLU A 204 7.17 -1.17 2.81
N GLY A 205 8.16 -0.76 3.60
CA GLY A 205 8.20 0.50 4.31
C GLY A 205 8.75 1.67 3.52
N GLN A 206 8.10 2.83 3.62
CA GLN A 206 8.56 4.04 2.95
C GLN A 206 9.92 4.51 3.50
N PHE A 207 10.10 4.47 4.82
CA PHE A 207 11.36 4.87 5.44
C PHE A 207 12.50 3.94 5.04
N ASP A 208 12.24 2.65 4.85
CA ASP A 208 13.24 1.66 4.44
C ASP A 208 13.82 1.98 3.07
N SER A 209 12.98 2.52 2.17
CA SER A 209 13.41 2.89 0.82
C SER A 209 14.46 4.00 0.77
N TYR A 210 14.62 4.78 1.83
CA TYR A 210 15.64 5.83 1.90
C TYR A 210 17.07 5.29 2.14
N PHE A 211 17.19 4.04 2.56
CA PHE A 211 18.49 3.44 2.87
C PHE A 211 19.10 2.63 1.72
N LEU A 212 18.36 2.45 0.63
CA LEU A 212 18.84 1.74 -0.55
C LEU A 212 18.88 2.68 -1.76
N PRO A 213 19.85 2.53 -2.65
CA PRO A 213 19.85 3.26 -3.90
C PRO A 213 18.74 2.74 -4.81
N ASN A 214 18.10 3.64 -5.56
CA ASN A 214 17.08 3.27 -6.55
C ASN A 214 15.97 2.37 -5.99
N ALA A 215 15.32 2.81 -4.91
CA ALA A 215 14.36 2.02 -4.16
C ALA A 215 12.96 2.64 -4.19
N VAL A 216 11.94 1.78 -4.19
CA VAL A 216 10.53 2.13 -4.05
C VAL A 216 9.91 1.38 -2.89
N ALA A 217 8.81 1.91 -2.33
CA ALA A 217 8.04 1.19 -1.33
C ALA A 217 6.56 1.07 -1.74
N SER A 218 5.98 -0.10 -1.47
CA SER A 218 4.57 -0.39 -1.73
C SER A 218 3.65 0.23 -0.67
N GLY A 219 4.15 0.40 0.56
CA GLY A 219 3.34 0.75 1.73
C GLY A 219 2.39 -0.36 2.18
N ASP A 220 2.62 -1.58 1.72
CA ASP A 220 1.98 -2.84 2.13
C ASP A 220 2.85 -4.03 1.72
N SER A 221 2.47 -5.26 2.11
CA SER A 221 3.24 -6.47 1.85
C SER A 221 3.08 -7.06 0.43
N ASN A 222 2.38 -6.40 -0.48
CA ASN A 222 2.18 -6.91 -1.84
C ASN A 222 3.24 -6.40 -2.82
N LEU A 223 4.50 -6.71 -2.56
CA LEU A 223 5.63 -6.27 -3.39
C LEU A 223 5.58 -6.83 -4.82
N GLY A 224 5.01 -8.02 -5.01
CA GLY A 224 4.87 -8.62 -6.33
C GLY A 224 4.03 -7.77 -7.29
N SER A 225 2.97 -7.11 -6.82
CA SER A 225 2.16 -6.23 -7.67
C SER A 225 2.92 -4.97 -8.08
N VAL A 226 3.87 -4.53 -7.27
CA VAL A 226 4.76 -3.42 -7.61
C VAL A 226 5.71 -3.84 -8.72
N ALA A 227 6.36 -5.00 -8.59
CA ALA A 227 7.24 -5.54 -9.64
C ALA A 227 6.48 -5.73 -10.96
N ASP A 228 5.24 -6.25 -10.92
CA ASP A 228 4.39 -6.36 -12.11
C ASP A 228 4.12 -5.00 -12.79
N SER A 229 4.09 -3.90 -12.03
CA SER A 229 3.87 -2.56 -12.57
C SER A 229 5.13 -1.87 -13.10
N LEU A 230 6.29 -2.36 -12.71
CA LEU A 230 7.61 -1.91 -13.19
C LEU A 230 8.06 -2.84 -14.33
N GLU A 231 7.23 -2.94 -15.37
CA GLU A 231 7.47 -3.83 -16.51
C GLU A 231 8.88 -3.68 -17.07
N ASN A 232 9.53 -4.81 -17.33
CA ASN A 232 10.90 -4.91 -17.89
C ASN A 232 12.01 -4.29 -17.02
N CYS A 233 11.74 -3.97 -15.74
CA CYS A 233 12.77 -3.52 -14.81
C CYS A 233 13.38 -4.68 -14.03
N ASP A 234 14.65 -4.54 -13.66
CA ASP A 234 15.32 -5.48 -12.76
C ASP A 234 14.93 -5.22 -11.30
N CYS A 235 13.84 -5.83 -10.85
CA CYS A 235 13.31 -5.66 -9.50
C CYS A 235 13.81 -6.74 -8.54
N VAL A 236 14.21 -6.33 -7.33
CA VAL A 236 14.53 -7.19 -6.19
C VAL A 236 13.51 -6.91 -5.08
N LEU A 237 12.74 -7.91 -4.69
CA LEU A 237 11.76 -7.79 -3.61
C LEU A 237 12.44 -7.99 -2.25
N VAL A 238 12.32 -7.01 -1.38
CA VAL A 238 12.93 -6.99 -0.05
C VAL A 238 11.80 -6.91 0.98
N TYR A 239 11.33 -8.06 1.42
CA TYR A 239 10.31 -8.21 2.47
C TYR A 239 10.90 -7.98 3.85
N ASP A 240 10.04 -7.66 4.82
CA ASP A 240 10.44 -7.62 6.22
C ASP A 240 11.05 -8.97 6.65
N ASN A 241 12.10 -8.94 7.45
CA ASN A 241 12.81 -10.12 7.94
C ASN A 241 12.06 -10.79 9.10
N GLU A 242 10.85 -11.24 8.81
CA GLU A 242 9.93 -11.85 9.80
C GLU A 242 9.57 -13.31 9.42
N PRO A 243 10.50 -14.26 9.53
CA PRO A 243 10.29 -15.65 9.07
C PRO A 243 9.20 -16.42 9.86
N ARG A 244 8.71 -15.86 10.97
CA ARG A 244 7.60 -16.41 11.77
C ARG A 244 6.26 -15.73 11.50
N ASN A 245 6.24 -14.65 10.73
CA ASN A 245 5.02 -13.94 10.34
C ASN A 245 4.36 -14.64 9.16
N LYS A 246 3.23 -15.30 9.40
CA LYS A 246 2.50 -16.09 8.39
C LYS A 246 2.08 -15.28 7.17
N ASP A 247 1.78 -13.99 7.35
CA ASP A 247 1.37 -13.14 6.23
C ASP A 247 2.56 -12.81 5.32
N ILE A 248 3.71 -12.45 5.90
CA ILE A 248 4.96 -12.22 5.16
C ILE A 248 5.41 -13.51 4.46
N VAL A 249 5.47 -14.63 5.17
CA VAL A 249 5.83 -15.94 4.61
C VAL A 249 4.95 -16.28 3.40
N LYS A 250 3.63 -16.06 3.49
CA LYS A 250 2.69 -16.31 2.39
C LYS A 250 2.92 -15.37 1.19
N GLN A 251 3.28 -14.11 1.42
CA GLN A 251 3.59 -13.18 0.34
C GLN A 251 4.90 -13.55 -0.36
N ILE A 252 5.93 -13.90 0.41
CA ILE A 252 7.20 -14.40 -0.14
C ILE A 252 6.96 -15.67 -0.96
N GLU A 253 6.20 -16.64 -0.45
CA GLU A 253 5.88 -17.89 -1.17
C GLU A 253 5.25 -17.61 -2.53
N LYS A 254 4.25 -16.74 -2.60
CA LYS A 254 3.63 -16.31 -3.87
C LYS A 254 4.63 -15.67 -4.83
N SER A 255 5.56 -14.86 -4.31
CA SER A 255 6.57 -14.19 -5.11
C SER A 255 7.63 -15.16 -5.61
N VAL A 256 8.02 -16.14 -4.78
CA VAL A 256 8.89 -17.26 -5.19
C VAL A 256 8.26 -18.08 -6.32
N ASP A 257 6.97 -18.41 -6.20
CA ASP A 257 6.24 -19.19 -7.22
C ASP A 257 6.09 -18.43 -8.54
N LYS A 258 5.97 -17.11 -8.50
CA LYS A 258 5.98 -16.25 -9.69
C LYS A 258 7.38 -16.03 -10.30
N GLY A 259 8.44 -16.48 -9.62
CA GLY A 259 9.81 -16.40 -10.13
C GLY A 259 10.52 -15.06 -9.93
N TYR A 260 9.99 -14.18 -9.09
CA TYR A 260 10.66 -12.91 -8.78
C TYR A 260 12.01 -13.11 -8.09
N LYS A 261 12.90 -12.12 -8.23
CA LYS A 261 14.12 -12.00 -7.43
C LYS A 261 13.75 -11.53 -6.02
N ILE A 262 14.09 -12.31 -5.00
CA ILE A 262 13.70 -12.06 -3.62
C ILE A 262 14.92 -12.10 -2.73
N CYS A 263 15.07 -11.11 -1.87
CA CYS A 263 16.01 -11.15 -0.77
C CYS A 263 15.46 -12.02 0.38
N LEU A 264 16.26 -12.96 0.83
CA LEU A 264 16.03 -13.77 2.03
C LEU A 264 17.17 -13.51 3.01
N PHE A 265 16.92 -12.70 4.01
CA PHE A 265 17.96 -12.31 4.98
C PHE A 265 18.50 -13.52 5.75
N PRO A 266 19.84 -13.63 5.95
CA PRO A 266 20.42 -14.69 6.76
C PRO A 266 20.11 -14.49 8.25
N ASP A 267 20.11 -15.56 9.03
CA ASP A 267 19.82 -15.56 10.48
C ASP A 267 20.78 -14.67 11.29
N THR A 268 21.94 -14.32 10.73
CA THR A 268 22.94 -13.44 11.35
C THR A 268 22.55 -11.97 11.32
N VAL A 269 21.55 -11.59 10.50
CA VAL A 269 21.09 -10.20 10.39
C VAL A 269 20.04 -9.93 11.46
N ASN A 270 20.36 -8.97 12.34
CA ASN A 270 19.46 -8.52 13.40
C ASN A 270 18.68 -7.29 12.95
N GLY A 271 17.36 -7.37 13.00
CA GLY A 271 16.41 -6.33 12.58
C GLY A 271 15.30 -6.92 11.74
N LYS A 272 14.08 -6.42 11.93
CA LYS A 272 12.90 -6.90 11.21
C LYS A 272 12.74 -6.22 9.85
N ASP A 273 13.17 -4.97 9.74
CA ASP A 273 13.13 -4.16 8.53
C ASP A 273 14.46 -3.44 8.32
N VAL A 274 14.66 -2.81 7.18
CA VAL A 274 15.93 -2.13 6.84
C VAL A 274 16.21 -0.99 7.82
N ASN A 275 15.20 -0.25 8.26
CA ASN A 275 15.41 0.82 9.24
C ASN A 275 15.86 0.27 10.61
N ASP A 276 15.28 -0.83 11.08
CA ASP A 276 15.74 -1.50 12.30
C ASP A 276 17.20 -1.98 12.17
N MET A 277 17.59 -2.51 11.01
CA MET A 277 18.98 -2.93 10.74
C MET A 277 19.95 -1.75 10.85
N ILE A 278 19.58 -0.59 10.29
CA ILE A 278 20.34 0.67 10.41
C ILE A 278 20.43 1.12 11.87
N GLN A 279 19.32 1.04 12.61
CA GLN A 279 19.31 1.42 14.04
C GLN A 279 20.18 0.48 14.88
N ASN A 280 20.25 -0.80 14.50
CA ASN A 280 21.11 -1.81 15.13
C ASN A 280 22.59 -1.69 14.72
N GLY A 281 22.95 -0.72 13.87
CA GLY A 281 24.35 -0.36 13.60
C GLY A 281 24.88 -0.76 12.23
N LEU A 282 24.09 -1.41 11.38
CA LEU A 282 24.51 -1.66 10.01
C LEU A 282 24.52 -0.35 9.19
N THR A 283 25.46 -0.24 8.28
CA THR A 283 25.55 0.85 7.31
C THR A 283 24.69 0.56 6.09
N MET A 284 24.38 1.58 5.30
CA MET A 284 23.63 1.44 4.04
C MET A 284 24.36 0.51 3.04
N ASP A 285 25.69 0.63 2.97
CA ASP A 285 26.49 -0.20 2.07
C ASP A 285 26.50 -1.68 2.49
N GLU A 286 26.62 -1.95 3.80
CA GLU A 286 26.54 -3.33 4.32
C GLU A 286 25.17 -3.94 4.06
N ILE A 287 24.07 -3.19 4.27
CA ILE A 287 22.71 -3.67 3.98
C ILE A 287 22.55 -3.97 2.50
N LYS A 288 23.03 -3.07 1.63
CA LYS A 288 23.00 -3.31 0.18
C LYS A 288 23.76 -4.57 -0.19
N VAL A 289 24.97 -4.79 0.34
CA VAL A 289 25.77 -5.99 0.11
C VAL A 289 25.03 -7.24 0.62
N ILE A 290 24.42 -7.17 1.81
CA ILE A 290 23.64 -8.29 2.37
C ILE A 290 22.47 -8.62 1.45
N ILE A 291 21.70 -7.64 1.01
CA ILE A 291 20.55 -7.84 0.12
C ILE A 291 21.00 -8.45 -1.21
N ASP A 292 22.03 -7.87 -1.85
CA ASP A 292 22.52 -8.36 -3.15
C ASP A 292 23.05 -9.79 -3.07
N SER A 293 23.78 -10.12 -1.99
CA SER A 293 24.34 -11.46 -1.76
C SER A 293 23.30 -12.51 -1.39
N ASN A 294 22.15 -12.10 -0.89
CA ASN A 294 21.07 -12.99 -0.46
C ASN A 294 19.80 -12.85 -1.33
N THR A 295 19.97 -12.38 -2.57
CA THR A 295 18.90 -12.30 -3.56
C THR A 295 18.91 -13.57 -4.42
N PHE A 296 17.77 -14.25 -4.47
CA PHE A 296 17.58 -15.52 -5.17
C PHE A 296 16.34 -15.48 -6.06
N SER A 297 16.29 -16.32 -7.09
CA SER A 297 15.12 -16.53 -7.95
C SER A 297 14.98 -18.01 -8.34
N GLY A 298 13.85 -18.38 -8.89
CA GLY A 298 13.58 -19.74 -9.40
C GLY A 298 13.75 -20.83 -8.34
N LEU A 299 14.37 -21.95 -8.71
CA LEU A 299 14.55 -23.11 -7.83
C LEU A 299 15.40 -22.80 -6.58
N THR A 300 16.44 -21.96 -6.76
CA THR A 300 17.28 -21.55 -5.64
C THR A 300 16.49 -20.76 -4.60
N ALA A 301 15.60 -19.85 -5.03
CA ALA A 301 14.73 -19.13 -4.12
C ALA A 301 13.79 -20.08 -3.36
N LYS A 302 13.21 -21.07 -4.05
CA LYS A 302 12.34 -22.10 -3.42
C LYS A 302 13.07 -22.87 -2.31
N LEU A 303 14.28 -23.33 -2.61
CA LEU A 303 15.09 -24.07 -1.65
C LEU A 303 15.49 -23.21 -0.44
N LYS A 304 16.00 -22.00 -0.70
CA LYS A 304 16.41 -21.06 0.35
C LYS A 304 15.22 -20.61 1.21
N PHE A 305 14.08 -20.34 0.60
CA PHE A 305 12.86 -19.98 1.30
C PHE A 305 12.35 -21.09 2.24
N THR A 306 12.44 -22.36 1.82
CA THR A 306 12.07 -23.50 2.67
C THR A 306 12.90 -23.54 3.96
N HIS A 307 14.17 -23.15 3.91
CA HIS A 307 15.04 -23.05 5.10
C HIS A 307 14.84 -21.75 5.89
N TRP A 308 14.41 -20.66 5.22
CA TRP A 308 14.24 -19.35 5.84
C TRP A 308 12.97 -19.28 6.68
N LYS A 309 11.85 -19.82 6.18
CA LYS A 309 10.56 -19.77 6.91
C LYS A 309 10.59 -20.60 8.19
N ARG A 310 9.93 -20.05 9.23
CA ARG A 310 9.88 -20.63 10.58
C ARG A 310 8.44 -20.91 11.07
N CYS A 311 7.46 -20.94 10.17
CA CYS A 311 6.04 -21.22 10.46
C CYS A 311 5.44 -22.09 9.34
#